data_8f81ff0305abb66d3a8082091ce8de2b
#
_entry.id   8f81ff0305abb66d3a8082091ce8de2b
#
_cell.length_a   1.000
_cell.length_b   1.000
_cell.length_c   1.000
_cell.angle_alpha   90.00
_cell.angle_beta   90.00
_cell.angle_gamma   90.00
#
_symmetry.space_group_name_H-M   'P 1'
#
loop_
_entity.id
_entity.type
_entity.pdbx_description
1 polymer ?
#
loop_
_entity_poly.entity_id
_entity_poly.type
_entity_poly.pdbx_seq_one_letter_code
_entity_poly.pdbx_strand_id
1 'polypeptide(L)'
;IYQVFTRLFGNNSLRCKPNGSLEENGCGKMADFTTKALSEIKTLGATHIWYTGIIEHATQTNYTRYGIKPDHPAVVKGKAGSPYAIKDYYDVDPDLATSIPDRMKEFENLVKRSHKAGLKVIIDFVPNHVARQYGSDAKPEGVTDLGEKDDMTKAFSPNNNFYYIPDTKLEGNIDLHRGAAEPYIEFPAKATGNDRFDAWPNSNDWYETVKLNYGIDYMNGHSRHFEPIPDTWVKMRDILLFWSAKGIDGFRCDMAEMVPVEFWGWVIPQIKAEHPELIFIAEIYNPGEYRNYLFNGKFDYLYDKVGLYDTLRAITCGWESATAIPQRWQSLGGIEKRMLNFLENHDEQRIASDYFAGNGSKAIPAMIVSACMNTNPVMIYFGQELGEHGMDTEGFSGRDGRTTIFDYWSVDSIRRWRNGGKFDNKFLNEDEKQLKQFYTRLLNICNSEKAIREGVFFDLTYANLAGWVFNEHKQYAFLRKQDDEPVSYTHLRAHETRHDL
;
A
#
# COMPACT_ATOMS: atom_id res chain seq x y z
N ILE A 1 -4.18 -10.76 3.97
CA ILE A 1 -2.95 -10.19 3.37
C ILE A 1 -2.10 -9.62 4.50
N TYR A 2 -0.79 -9.92 4.51
CA TYR A 2 0.20 -9.27 5.38
C TYR A 2 0.98 -8.27 4.53
N GLN A 3 0.71 -6.96 4.71
CA GLN A 3 1.48 -5.92 4.06
C GLN A 3 2.76 -5.67 4.84
N VAL A 4 3.91 -5.69 4.15
CA VAL A 4 5.22 -5.45 4.76
C VAL A 4 6.00 -4.40 3.98
N PHE A 5 6.53 -3.42 4.71
CA PHE A 5 7.45 -2.45 4.11
C PHE A 5 8.84 -3.06 4.04
N THR A 6 9.25 -3.46 2.83
CA THR A 6 10.39 -4.35 2.60
C THR A 6 11.69 -3.81 3.20
N ARG A 7 12.00 -2.52 3.00
CA ARG A 7 13.23 -1.91 3.51
C ARG A 7 13.26 -1.73 5.03
N LEU A 8 12.11 -1.73 5.71
CA LEU A 8 12.02 -1.54 7.15
C LEU A 8 12.03 -2.87 7.92
N PHE A 9 11.41 -3.92 7.36
CA PHE A 9 11.21 -5.19 8.05
C PHE A 9 12.52 -5.83 8.52
N GLY A 10 13.54 -5.85 7.67
CA GLY A 10 14.84 -6.48 7.94
C GLY A 10 15.81 -5.61 8.73
N ASN A 11 15.56 -4.32 8.86
CA ASN A 11 16.53 -3.41 9.45
C ASN A 11 16.72 -3.66 10.94
N ASN A 12 17.96 -3.92 11.34
CA ASN A 12 18.36 -4.21 12.74
C ASN A 12 19.03 -3.02 13.45
N SER A 13 19.05 -1.84 12.85
CA SER A 13 19.66 -0.66 13.47
C SER A 13 19.01 -0.36 14.84
N LEU A 14 19.81 -0.14 15.86
CA LEU A 14 19.35 0.21 17.20
C LEU A 14 19.11 1.72 17.35
N ARG A 15 19.70 2.50 16.47
CA ARG A 15 19.58 3.97 16.47
C ARG A 15 19.30 4.43 15.06
N CYS A 16 18.24 5.19 14.92
CA CYS A 16 17.88 5.85 13.68
C CYS A 16 18.06 7.35 13.85
N LYS A 17 18.86 7.94 12.98
CA LYS A 17 19.12 9.37 12.95
C LYS A 17 18.10 10.03 12.03
N PRO A 18 17.43 11.09 12.47
CA PRO A 18 16.58 11.86 11.58
C PRO A 18 17.34 12.29 10.31
N ASN A 19 16.74 12.09 9.14
CA ASN A 19 17.36 12.35 7.85
C ASN A 19 18.72 11.64 7.65
N GLY A 20 18.89 10.45 8.26
CA GLY A 20 20.12 9.67 8.18
C GLY A 20 20.26 8.93 6.84
N SER A 21 21.51 8.71 6.42
CA SER A 21 21.82 7.92 5.22
C SER A 21 21.62 6.41 5.45
N LEU A 22 21.70 5.65 4.37
CA LEU A 22 21.67 4.19 4.42
C LEU A 22 22.77 3.62 5.32
N GLU A 23 23.97 4.20 5.28
CA GLU A 23 25.10 3.77 6.10
C GLU A 23 24.90 4.10 7.59
N GLU A 24 24.21 5.20 7.91
CA GLU A 24 23.93 5.61 9.29
C GLU A 24 22.79 4.79 9.91
N ASN A 25 21.71 4.56 9.16
CA ASN A 25 20.46 4.00 9.68
C ASN A 25 20.25 2.53 9.30
N GLY A 26 20.98 2.03 8.31
CA GLY A 26 20.76 0.68 7.78
C GLY A 26 19.50 0.57 6.90
N CYS A 27 19.34 -0.59 6.31
CA CYS A 27 18.22 -0.94 5.45
C CYS A 27 17.95 -2.44 5.50
N GLY A 28 16.69 -2.84 5.59
CA GLY A 28 16.28 -4.24 5.43
C GLY A 28 16.47 -4.72 3.99
N LYS A 29 16.64 -6.01 3.85
CA LYS A 29 16.95 -6.69 2.58
C LYS A 29 15.91 -7.75 2.24
N MET A 30 15.77 -8.07 0.96
CA MET A 30 14.98 -9.23 0.51
C MET A 30 15.46 -10.54 1.17
N ALA A 31 16.74 -10.64 1.47
CA ALA A 31 17.34 -11.77 2.17
C ALA A 31 16.87 -11.92 3.64
N ASP A 32 16.37 -10.86 4.26
CA ASP A 32 15.82 -10.90 5.63
C ASP A 32 14.51 -11.69 5.73
N PHE A 33 13.80 -11.86 4.62
CA PHE A 33 12.66 -12.75 4.51
C PHE A 33 13.12 -14.21 4.37
N THR A 34 13.76 -14.70 5.43
CA THR A 34 14.22 -16.08 5.53
C THR A 34 13.05 -17.05 5.58
N THR A 35 13.32 -18.36 5.41
CA THR A 35 12.30 -19.41 5.59
C THR A 35 11.62 -19.30 6.97
N LYS A 36 12.40 -18.97 8.01
CA LYS A 36 11.84 -18.76 9.37
C LYS A 36 10.92 -17.55 9.42
N ALA A 37 11.33 -16.41 8.89
CA ALA A 37 10.51 -15.20 8.86
C ALA A 37 9.17 -15.43 8.11
N LEU A 38 9.23 -16.05 6.94
CA LEU A 38 8.04 -16.38 6.15
C LEU A 38 7.13 -17.40 6.84
N SER A 39 7.71 -18.39 7.54
CA SER A 39 6.95 -19.34 8.36
C SER A 39 6.22 -18.66 9.51
N GLU A 40 6.82 -17.66 10.17
CA GLU A 40 6.16 -16.89 11.23
C GLU A 40 5.00 -16.06 10.70
N ILE A 41 5.17 -15.40 9.54
CA ILE A 41 4.10 -14.67 8.86
C ILE A 41 2.97 -15.62 8.45
N LYS A 42 3.31 -16.82 7.96
CA LYS A 42 2.32 -17.85 7.63
C LYS A 42 1.57 -18.33 8.86
N THR A 43 2.26 -18.56 9.96
CA THR A 43 1.68 -19.00 11.25
C THR A 43 0.71 -17.97 11.81
N LEU A 44 0.97 -16.67 11.59
CA LEU A 44 0.04 -15.59 11.95
C LEU A 44 -1.33 -15.73 11.25
N GLY A 45 -1.39 -16.47 10.13
CA GLY A 45 -2.61 -16.71 9.36
C GLY A 45 -2.63 -15.99 8.00
N ALA A 46 -1.51 -15.40 7.58
CA ALA A 46 -1.42 -14.80 6.25
C ALA A 46 -1.52 -15.85 5.14
N THR A 47 -2.24 -15.53 4.07
CA THR A 47 -2.29 -16.31 2.82
C THR A 47 -1.48 -15.63 1.72
N HIS A 48 -1.38 -14.31 1.80
CA HIS A 48 -0.65 -13.46 0.86
C HIS A 48 0.28 -12.54 1.63
N ILE A 49 1.43 -12.23 1.04
CA ILE A 49 2.33 -11.19 1.50
C ILE A 49 2.43 -10.10 0.43
N TRP A 50 2.21 -8.86 0.83
CA TRP A 50 2.40 -7.72 -0.05
C TRP A 50 3.70 -7.04 0.32
N TYR A 51 4.69 -7.15 -0.57
CA TYR A 51 5.98 -6.48 -0.45
C TYR A 51 5.90 -5.06 -1.00
N THR A 52 5.82 -4.07 -0.14
CA THR A 52 5.83 -2.65 -0.53
C THR A 52 7.25 -2.20 -0.85
N GLY A 53 7.42 -1.49 -1.97
CA GLY A 53 8.66 -0.84 -2.36
C GLY A 53 9.64 -1.71 -3.15
N ILE A 54 9.18 -2.70 -3.90
CA ILE A 54 10.04 -3.61 -4.69
C ILE A 54 10.60 -2.95 -5.94
N ILE A 55 9.75 -2.25 -6.71
CA ILE A 55 10.16 -1.63 -7.98
C ILE A 55 11.09 -0.45 -7.68
N GLU A 56 12.14 -0.28 -8.46
CA GLU A 56 13.14 0.78 -8.26
C GLU A 56 12.47 2.16 -8.24
N HIS A 57 12.73 2.90 -7.18
CA HIS A 57 12.25 4.27 -6.97
C HIS A 57 13.41 5.23 -6.73
N ALA A 58 13.14 6.54 -6.85
CA ALA A 58 14.15 7.57 -6.64
C ALA A 58 14.70 7.54 -5.20
N THR A 59 16.02 7.61 -5.05
CA THR A 59 16.73 7.61 -3.77
C THR A 59 17.90 8.59 -3.78
N GLN A 60 18.31 9.11 -2.61
CA GLN A 60 19.53 9.89 -2.48
C GLN A 60 20.80 9.02 -2.34
N THR A 61 20.65 7.70 -2.22
CA THR A 61 21.81 6.78 -2.19
C THR A 61 22.40 6.64 -3.58
N ASN A 62 23.73 6.70 -3.65
CA ASN A 62 24.44 6.71 -4.92
C ASN A 62 24.80 5.29 -5.39
N TYR A 63 24.23 4.89 -6.51
CA TYR A 63 24.47 3.60 -7.16
C TYR A 63 25.16 3.72 -8.55
N THR A 64 25.79 4.86 -8.85
CA THR A 64 26.44 5.11 -10.17
C THR A 64 27.47 4.07 -10.54
N ARG A 65 28.17 3.48 -9.57
CA ARG A 65 29.12 2.37 -9.83
C ARG A 65 28.48 1.11 -10.40
N TYR A 66 27.16 1.02 -10.32
CA TYR A 66 26.36 -0.09 -10.88
C TYR A 66 25.58 0.31 -12.13
N GLY A 67 25.85 1.49 -12.69
CA GLY A 67 25.18 2.00 -13.87
C GLY A 67 23.88 2.77 -13.61
N ILE A 68 23.40 2.78 -12.38
CA ILE A 68 22.16 3.47 -11.99
C ILE A 68 22.44 4.97 -11.86
N LYS A 69 21.69 5.80 -12.59
CA LYS A 69 21.82 7.27 -12.54
C LYS A 69 21.44 7.80 -11.15
N PRO A 70 22.17 8.79 -10.61
CA PRO A 70 21.81 9.38 -9.34
C PRO A 70 20.58 10.28 -9.47
N ASP A 71 19.79 10.35 -8.42
CA ASP A 71 18.68 11.29 -8.31
C ASP A 71 19.10 12.56 -7.60
N HIS A 72 18.56 13.70 -8.05
CA HIS A 72 18.86 14.98 -7.43
C HIS A 72 18.08 15.10 -6.09
N PRO A 73 18.74 15.48 -4.97
CA PRO A 73 18.09 15.53 -3.65
C PRO A 73 16.83 16.40 -3.58
N ALA A 74 16.74 17.44 -4.39
CA ALA A 74 15.58 18.34 -4.42
C ALA A 74 14.27 17.64 -4.84
N VAL A 75 14.35 16.53 -5.56
CA VAL A 75 13.20 15.79 -6.09
C VAL A 75 13.11 14.36 -5.52
N VAL A 76 13.63 14.18 -4.31
CA VAL A 76 13.53 12.92 -3.54
C VAL A 76 13.01 13.24 -2.14
N LYS A 77 11.90 12.66 -1.72
CA LYS A 77 11.40 12.77 -0.35
C LYS A 77 12.21 11.87 0.61
N GLY A 78 12.69 12.43 1.72
CA GLY A 78 13.57 11.72 2.64
C GLY A 78 14.93 11.36 2.01
N LYS A 79 15.69 10.48 2.65
CA LYS A 79 16.95 9.94 2.11
C LYS A 79 16.75 8.70 1.26
N ALA A 80 15.84 7.84 1.68
CA ALA A 80 15.54 6.60 0.98
C ALA A 80 14.59 6.80 -0.21
N GLY A 81 13.83 7.89 -0.23
CA GLY A 81 12.86 8.19 -1.27
C GLY A 81 11.50 7.51 -1.08
N SER A 82 10.50 8.05 -1.77
CA SER A 82 9.17 7.47 -1.80
C SER A 82 9.14 6.20 -2.63
N PRO A 83 8.60 5.08 -2.13
CA PRO A 83 8.43 3.85 -2.92
C PRO A 83 7.44 4.03 -4.09
N TYR A 84 6.73 5.15 -4.12
CA TYR A 84 5.78 5.53 -5.17
C TYR A 84 6.34 6.52 -6.19
N ALA A 85 7.57 6.98 -6.04
CA ALA A 85 8.29 7.75 -7.05
C ALA A 85 9.15 6.80 -7.90
N ILE A 86 8.50 6.00 -8.75
CA ILE A 86 9.16 4.98 -9.57
C ILE A 86 10.17 5.61 -10.51
N LYS A 87 11.39 5.12 -10.47
CA LYS A 87 12.50 5.55 -11.30
C LYS A 87 12.74 4.65 -12.51
N ASP A 88 12.58 3.34 -12.30
CA ASP A 88 12.70 2.32 -13.35
C ASP A 88 11.65 1.23 -13.13
N TYR A 89 10.70 1.09 -14.05
CA TYR A 89 9.70 0.03 -13.96
C TYR A 89 10.23 -1.36 -14.24
N TYR A 90 11.41 -1.49 -14.82
CA TYR A 90 11.98 -2.80 -15.22
C TYR A 90 13.02 -3.31 -14.23
N ASP A 91 13.19 -2.63 -13.08
CA ASP A 91 14.19 -2.98 -12.11
C ASP A 91 13.67 -3.04 -10.67
N VAL A 92 14.46 -3.70 -9.83
CA VAL A 92 14.25 -3.83 -8.39
C VAL A 92 15.05 -2.76 -7.65
N ASP A 93 14.47 -2.16 -6.62
CA ASP A 93 15.14 -1.20 -5.76
C ASP A 93 16.48 -1.75 -5.24
N PRO A 94 17.62 -1.11 -5.58
CA PRO A 94 18.94 -1.57 -5.18
C PRO A 94 19.16 -1.58 -3.67
N ASP A 95 18.44 -0.73 -2.91
CA ASP A 95 18.52 -0.72 -1.44
C ASP A 95 18.14 -2.08 -0.83
N LEU A 96 17.27 -2.84 -1.50
CA LEU A 96 16.73 -4.10 -0.99
C LEU A 96 17.62 -5.31 -1.27
N ALA A 97 18.62 -5.17 -2.13
CA ALA A 97 19.49 -6.27 -2.51
C ALA A 97 20.71 -6.40 -1.59
N THR A 98 21.14 -7.64 -1.38
CA THR A 98 22.45 -7.95 -0.78
C THR A 98 23.56 -7.81 -1.83
N SER A 99 23.29 -8.27 -3.05
CA SER A 99 24.14 -8.08 -4.23
C SER A 99 23.39 -7.23 -5.26
N ILE A 100 23.79 -5.98 -5.40
CA ILE A 100 23.09 -5.03 -6.29
C ILE A 100 23.03 -5.53 -7.74
N PRO A 101 24.09 -6.11 -8.33
CA PRO A 101 24.02 -6.69 -9.67
C PRO A 101 23.03 -7.85 -9.80
N ASP A 102 22.74 -8.55 -8.72
CA ASP A 102 21.83 -9.71 -8.69
C ASP A 102 20.40 -9.36 -8.16
N ARG A 103 20.07 -8.09 -8.00
CA ARG A 103 18.83 -7.65 -7.34
C ARG A 103 17.56 -8.28 -7.91
N MET A 104 17.44 -8.38 -9.23
CA MET A 104 16.28 -9.02 -9.86
C MET A 104 16.23 -10.53 -9.53
N LYS A 105 17.38 -11.21 -9.55
CA LYS A 105 17.47 -12.62 -9.17
C LYS A 105 17.15 -12.83 -7.69
N GLU A 106 17.58 -11.91 -6.81
CA GLU A 106 17.22 -11.94 -5.39
C GLU A 106 15.70 -11.81 -5.20
N PHE A 107 15.04 -10.95 -5.99
CA PHE A 107 13.58 -10.83 -5.98
C PHE A 107 12.89 -12.11 -6.46
N GLU A 108 13.30 -12.67 -7.59
CA GLU A 108 12.73 -13.95 -8.08
C GLU A 108 12.93 -15.09 -7.07
N ASN A 109 14.04 -15.10 -6.34
CA ASN A 109 14.27 -16.03 -5.24
C ASN A 109 13.39 -15.74 -4.02
N LEU A 110 13.07 -14.48 -3.73
CA LEU A 110 12.11 -14.10 -2.70
C LEU A 110 10.72 -14.63 -3.03
N VAL A 111 10.26 -14.46 -4.27
CA VAL A 111 8.97 -15.00 -4.74
C VAL A 111 8.92 -16.53 -4.54
N LYS A 112 9.93 -17.25 -5.01
CA LYS A 112 10.03 -18.71 -4.85
C LYS A 112 10.03 -19.14 -3.38
N ARG A 113 10.75 -18.41 -2.51
CA ARG A 113 10.79 -18.68 -1.07
C ARG A 113 9.43 -18.46 -0.41
N SER A 114 8.74 -17.38 -0.81
CA SER A 114 7.38 -17.07 -0.31
C SER A 114 6.40 -18.17 -0.70
N HIS A 115 6.40 -18.61 -1.96
CA HIS A 115 5.57 -19.71 -2.44
C HIS A 115 5.87 -21.01 -1.67
N LYS A 116 7.14 -21.33 -1.44
CA LYS A 116 7.53 -22.51 -0.66
C LYS A 116 7.03 -22.46 0.77
N ALA A 117 6.87 -21.27 1.34
CA ALA A 117 6.27 -21.06 2.66
C ALA A 117 4.72 -21.08 2.62
N GLY A 118 4.10 -21.22 1.45
CA GLY A 118 2.64 -21.20 1.27
C GLY A 118 2.04 -19.80 1.28
N LEU A 119 2.83 -18.79 0.91
CA LEU A 119 2.41 -17.39 0.78
C LEU A 119 2.41 -16.98 -0.69
N LYS A 120 1.31 -16.45 -1.17
CA LYS A 120 1.21 -15.77 -2.46
C LYS A 120 1.80 -14.37 -2.37
N VAL A 121 2.34 -13.84 -3.46
CA VAL A 121 3.10 -12.58 -3.50
C VAL A 121 2.35 -11.49 -4.23
N ILE A 122 2.19 -10.35 -3.58
CA ILE A 122 1.64 -9.11 -4.15
C ILE A 122 2.74 -8.04 -4.13
N ILE A 123 2.81 -7.24 -5.18
CA ILE A 123 3.66 -6.04 -5.25
C ILE A 123 2.82 -4.83 -5.65
N ASP A 124 3.36 -3.63 -5.41
CA ASP A 124 2.75 -2.40 -5.90
C ASP A 124 2.95 -2.25 -7.41
N PHE A 125 1.93 -1.74 -8.09
CA PHE A 125 2.01 -1.13 -9.40
C PHE A 125 1.55 0.32 -9.27
N VAL A 126 2.41 1.26 -9.67
CA VAL A 126 2.17 2.71 -9.55
C VAL A 126 1.88 3.28 -10.93
N PRO A 127 0.61 3.38 -11.36
CA PRO A 127 0.29 3.73 -12.75
C PRO A 127 0.12 5.23 -13.00
N ASN A 128 -0.19 6.03 -11.96
CA ASN A 128 -0.58 7.42 -12.12
C ASN A 128 0.59 8.37 -12.37
N HIS A 129 1.77 8.05 -11.81
CA HIS A 129 2.94 8.95 -11.80
C HIS A 129 4.24 8.16 -11.70
N VAL A 130 5.35 8.83 -11.97
CA VAL A 130 6.71 8.32 -11.82
C VAL A 130 7.60 9.39 -11.18
N ALA A 131 8.84 9.04 -10.82
CA ALA A 131 9.83 10.02 -10.35
C ALA A 131 10.09 11.10 -11.41
N ARG A 132 10.43 12.33 -10.98
CA ARG A 132 10.76 13.40 -11.94
C ARG A 132 11.93 13.07 -12.84
N GLN A 133 12.90 12.32 -12.34
CA GLN A 133 14.05 11.86 -13.10
C GLN A 133 13.89 10.41 -13.57
N TYR A 134 12.65 10.00 -13.89
CA TYR A 134 12.39 8.69 -14.45
C TYR A 134 13.28 8.39 -15.66
N GLY A 135 13.80 7.18 -15.72
CA GLY A 135 14.56 6.68 -16.86
C GLY A 135 15.12 5.30 -16.55
N SER A 136 14.70 4.31 -17.34
CA SER A 136 15.10 2.93 -17.16
C SER A 136 16.51 2.66 -17.68
N ASP A 137 17.35 2.08 -16.85
CA ASP A 137 18.65 1.51 -17.25
C ASP A 137 18.62 -0.02 -17.39
N ALA A 138 17.51 -0.65 -16.95
CA ALA A 138 17.30 -2.10 -17.01
C ALA A 138 16.22 -2.55 -18.00
N LYS A 139 15.65 -1.64 -18.80
CA LYS A 139 14.62 -2.01 -19.78
C LYS A 139 15.09 -3.06 -20.76
N PRO A 140 14.23 -4.00 -21.18
CA PRO A 140 14.56 -4.98 -22.20
C PRO A 140 15.03 -4.33 -23.52
N GLU A 141 15.90 -5.02 -24.26
CA GLU A 141 16.37 -4.55 -25.57
C GLU A 141 15.18 -4.29 -26.51
N GLY A 142 15.23 -3.16 -27.21
CA GLY A 142 14.17 -2.74 -28.14
C GLY A 142 12.97 -2.03 -27.50
N VAL A 143 12.89 -1.96 -26.17
CA VAL A 143 11.84 -1.20 -25.47
C VAL A 143 12.13 0.30 -25.56
N THR A 144 11.15 1.07 -26.05
CA THR A 144 11.15 2.54 -25.97
C THR A 144 10.63 2.96 -24.60
N ASP A 145 11.41 3.75 -23.87
CA ASP A 145 11.06 4.17 -22.52
C ASP A 145 9.97 5.24 -22.46
N LEU A 146 9.39 5.44 -21.29
CA LEU A 146 8.44 6.55 -21.06
C LEU A 146 9.12 7.90 -21.31
N GLY A 147 8.45 8.76 -22.07
CA GLY A 147 8.94 10.09 -22.41
C GLY A 147 10.00 10.15 -23.53
N GLU A 148 10.57 9.02 -23.94
CA GLU A 148 11.68 8.99 -24.92
C GLU A 148 11.30 9.56 -26.29
N LYS A 149 10.01 9.48 -26.67
CA LYS A 149 9.50 9.98 -27.95
C LYS A 149 8.51 11.13 -27.79
N ASP A 150 8.43 11.74 -26.61
CA ASP A 150 7.48 12.79 -26.35
C ASP A 150 7.82 14.09 -27.10
N ASP A 151 6.80 14.74 -27.62
CA ASP A 151 6.89 16.10 -28.16
C ASP A 151 6.74 17.11 -27.01
N MET A 152 7.85 17.53 -26.45
CA MET A 152 7.92 18.45 -25.30
C MET A 152 7.47 19.88 -25.63
N THR A 153 7.21 20.21 -26.90
CA THR A 153 6.69 21.51 -27.30
C THR A 153 5.18 21.62 -27.10
N LYS A 154 4.51 20.52 -26.77
CA LYS A 154 3.06 20.45 -26.56
C LYS A 154 2.74 20.17 -25.10
N ALA A 155 1.82 20.96 -24.54
CA ALA A 155 1.32 20.72 -23.18
C ALA A 155 0.59 19.36 -23.08
N PHE A 156 -0.19 19.03 -24.11
CA PHE A 156 -0.84 17.73 -24.28
C PHE A 156 -0.65 17.20 -25.69
N SER A 157 -0.40 15.91 -25.79
CA SER A 157 -0.54 15.11 -27.01
C SER A 157 -0.97 13.70 -26.60
N PRO A 158 -1.93 13.06 -27.29
CA PRO A 158 -2.37 11.69 -26.93
C PRO A 158 -1.25 10.65 -26.92
N ASN A 159 -0.18 10.89 -27.67
CA ASN A 159 0.97 9.98 -27.78
C ASN A 159 2.14 10.34 -26.85
N ASN A 160 2.09 11.47 -26.15
CA ASN A 160 3.06 11.78 -25.11
C ASN A 160 2.77 10.95 -23.85
N ASN A 161 3.84 10.53 -23.18
CA ASN A 161 3.72 9.82 -21.90
C ASN A 161 3.56 10.78 -20.72
N PHE A 162 3.97 12.05 -20.86
CA PHE A 162 3.88 13.09 -19.85
C PHE A 162 3.10 14.31 -20.34
N TYR A 163 2.65 15.13 -19.37
CA TYR A 163 2.13 16.47 -19.61
C TYR A 163 3.26 17.47 -19.39
N TYR A 164 3.47 18.36 -20.35
CA TYR A 164 4.51 19.39 -20.27
C TYR A 164 3.92 20.77 -20.03
N ILE A 165 4.75 21.66 -19.49
CA ILE A 165 4.48 23.10 -19.44
C ILE A 165 5.50 23.75 -20.40
N PRO A 166 5.15 23.91 -21.71
CA PRO A 166 6.07 24.38 -22.73
C PRO A 166 6.70 25.71 -22.36
N ASP A 167 7.94 25.92 -22.75
CA ASP A 167 8.73 27.13 -22.54
C ASP A 167 8.85 27.60 -21.09
N THR A 168 8.51 26.71 -20.14
CA THR A 168 8.53 27.04 -18.71
C THR A 168 9.47 26.09 -17.96
N LYS A 169 10.33 26.65 -17.11
CA LYS A 169 11.21 25.91 -16.22
C LYS A 169 10.47 25.58 -14.92
N LEU A 170 10.77 24.43 -14.34
CA LEU A 170 10.30 24.12 -12.98
C LEU A 170 10.90 25.12 -11.99
N GLU A 171 10.06 25.78 -11.20
CA GLU A 171 10.47 26.76 -10.21
C GLU A 171 9.96 26.37 -8.82
N GLY A 172 8.66 26.39 -8.59
CA GLY A 172 7.99 25.93 -7.36
C GLY A 172 8.42 26.60 -6.05
N ASN A 173 7.66 26.30 -5.00
CA ASN A 173 8.02 26.61 -3.61
C ASN A 173 8.68 25.38 -2.95
N ILE A 174 9.67 24.81 -3.60
CA ILE A 174 10.51 23.70 -3.13
C ILE A 174 11.98 24.15 -3.17
N ASP A 175 12.78 23.61 -2.26
CA ASP A 175 14.23 23.90 -2.27
C ASP A 175 14.91 23.10 -3.39
N LEU A 176 15.12 23.78 -4.53
CA LEU A 176 15.74 23.17 -5.71
C LEU A 176 17.22 22.80 -5.50
N HIS A 177 17.89 23.31 -4.48
CA HIS A 177 19.25 22.90 -4.12
C HIS A 177 19.27 21.70 -3.15
N ARG A 178 18.47 21.76 -2.10
CA ARG A 178 18.33 20.73 -1.06
C ARG A 178 19.65 20.01 -0.69
N GLY A 179 20.72 20.82 -0.47
CA GLY A 179 22.03 20.30 -0.10
C GLY A 179 22.92 19.83 -1.25
N ALA A 180 22.49 19.98 -2.50
CA ALA A 180 23.32 19.79 -3.68
C ALA A 180 24.08 21.07 -4.05
N ALA A 181 25.23 20.95 -4.72
CA ALA A 181 26.02 22.08 -5.16
C ALA A 181 25.31 22.89 -6.27
N GLU A 182 24.65 22.17 -7.19
CA GLU A 182 23.89 22.77 -8.28
C GLU A 182 22.39 22.59 -8.05
N PRO A 183 21.54 23.52 -8.52
CA PRO A 183 20.08 23.36 -8.41
C PRO A 183 19.55 22.29 -9.37
N TYR A 184 18.45 21.66 -8.99
CA TYR A 184 17.68 20.83 -9.91
C TYR A 184 17.12 21.68 -11.06
N ILE A 185 17.31 21.22 -12.28
CA ILE A 185 16.82 21.88 -13.49
C ILE A 185 15.93 20.93 -14.27
N GLU A 186 14.68 21.34 -14.51
CA GLU A 186 13.73 20.65 -15.39
C GLU A 186 13.14 21.67 -16.37
N PHE A 187 13.41 21.47 -17.67
CA PHE A 187 12.91 22.32 -18.75
C PHE A 187 12.62 21.48 -20.01
N PRO A 188 11.38 21.55 -20.57
CA PRO A 188 10.22 22.17 -19.94
C PRO A 188 9.80 21.42 -18.67
N ALA A 189 9.14 22.12 -17.76
CA ALA A 189 8.57 21.50 -16.57
C ALA A 189 7.49 20.49 -16.96
N LYS A 190 7.28 19.48 -16.11
CA LYS A 190 6.22 18.48 -16.26
C LYS A 190 5.17 18.64 -15.16
N ALA A 191 3.93 18.28 -15.47
CA ALA A 191 2.85 18.25 -14.48
C ALA A 191 3.19 17.32 -13.32
N THR A 192 2.85 17.74 -12.10
CA THR A 192 3.10 16.99 -10.88
C THR A 192 2.05 15.87 -10.71
N GLY A 193 2.44 14.74 -10.10
CA GLY A 193 1.62 13.53 -10.02
C GLY A 193 0.25 13.68 -9.36
N ASN A 194 0.06 14.70 -8.52
CA ASN A 194 -1.22 15.04 -7.89
C ASN A 194 -2.10 15.98 -8.76
N ASP A 195 -2.05 15.85 -10.07
CA ASP A 195 -2.86 16.62 -11.03
C ASP A 195 -2.60 18.13 -11.00
N ARG A 196 -1.36 18.51 -10.72
CA ARG A 196 -0.94 19.89 -10.78
C ARG A 196 -0.26 20.19 -12.14
N PHE A 197 -0.98 20.90 -13.01
CA PHE A 197 -0.57 21.17 -14.40
C PHE A 197 0.10 22.55 -14.55
N ASP A 198 0.98 22.90 -13.61
CA ASP A 198 1.81 24.11 -13.65
C ASP A 198 3.27 23.79 -13.21
N ALA A 199 4.14 24.80 -13.27
CA ALA A 199 5.56 24.66 -12.95
C ALA A 199 5.92 25.05 -11.50
N TRP A 200 4.93 25.25 -10.62
CA TRP A 200 5.11 25.78 -9.26
C TRP A 200 4.58 24.85 -8.17
N PRO A 201 4.99 23.57 -8.10
CA PRO A 201 4.62 22.71 -6.98
C PRO A 201 5.19 23.22 -5.67
N ASN A 202 4.53 22.92 -4.55
CA ASN A 202 4.99 23.22 -3.21
C ASN A 202 5.31 21.91 -2.43
N SER A 203 5.81 22.05 -1.22
CA SER A 203 6.22 20.90 -0.38
C SER A 203 5.07 19.95 0.00
N ASN A 204 3.81 20.38 -0.11
CA ASN A 204 2.63 19.53 0.16
C ASN A 204 2.15 18.81 -1.12
N ASP A 205 2.61 19.23 -2.29
CA ASP A 205 2.36 18.49 -3.52
C ASP A 205 3.27 17.26 -3.60
N TRP A 206 2.97 16.37 -4.55
CA TRP A 206 3.85 15.22 -4.84
C TRP A 206 5.00 15.67 -5.73
N TYR A 207 5.74 16.69 -5.27
CA TYR A 207 6.75 17.43 -6.05
C TYR A 207 7.88 16.53 -6.59
N GLU A 208 8.09 15.37 -6.01
CA GLU A 208 9.07 14.37 -6.44
C GLU A 208 8.60 13.54 -7.63
N THR A 209 7.34 13.72 -8.05
CA THR A 209 6.69 12.93 -9.10
C THR A 209 6.23 13.76 -10.28
N VAL A 210 6.04 13.08 -11.40
CA VAL A 210 5.42 13.61 -12.62
C VAL A 210 4.25 12.75 -13.05
N LYS A 211 3.17 13.41 -13.53
CA LYS A 211 1.93 12.77 -13.99
C LYS A 211 2.13 12.02 -15.30
N LEU A 212 1.65 10.78 -15.37
CA LEU A 212 1.57 10.02 -16.62
C LEU A 212 0.32 10.39 -17.42
N ASN A 213 0.46 10.44 -18.73
CA ASN A 213 -0.59 10.81 -19.65
C ASN A 213 -1.26 9.58 -20.28
N TYR A 214 -2.49 9.33 -19.89
CA TYR A 214 -3.33 8.24 -20.42
C TYR A 214 -4.27 8.68 -21.54
N GLY A 215 -4.02 9.82 -22.18
CA GLY A 215 -4.83 10.34 -23.29
C GLY A 215 -6.02 11.20 -22.85
N ILE A 216 -5.97 11.81 -21.67
CA ILE A 216 -6.96 12.79 -21.22
C ILE A 216 -6.34 14.18 -21.27
N ASP A 217 -6.97 15.12 -21.99
CA ASP A 217 -6.57 16.52 -22.02
C ASP A 217 -7.25 17.28 -20.87
N TYR A 218 -6.61 17.28 -19.70
CA TYR A 218 -7.12 17.95 -18.50
C TYR A 218 -7.24 19.48 -18.66
N MET A 219 -6.46 20.08 -19.54
CA MET A 219 -6.42 21.53 -19.74
C MET A 219 -7.51 22.02 -20.70
N ASN A 220 -8.10 21.12 -21.51
CA ASN A 220 -9.12 21.41 -22.49
C ASN A 220 -10.38 20.57 -22.29
N GLY A 221 -11.07 20.78 -21.17
CA GLY A 221 -12.37 20.17 -20.87
C GLY A 221 -12.35 18.68 -20.61
N HIS A 222 -11.20 18.11 -20.22
CA HIS A 222 -11.01 16.68 -19.92
C HIS A 222 -11.39 15.78 -21.11
N SER A 223 -11.11 16.25 -22.34
CA SER A 223 -11.38 15.47 -23.55
C SER A 223 -10.57 14.19 -23.58
N ARG A 224 -11.21 13.09 -23.99
CA ARG A 224 -10.62 11.74 -23.99
C ARG A 224 -10.18 11.36 -25.41
N HIS A 225 -8.93 10.92 -25.52
CA HIS A 225 -8.28 10.56 -26.79
C HIS A 225 -7.75 9.12 -26.68
N PHE A 226 -8.66 8.15 -26.73
CA PHE A 226 -8.35 6.72 -26.57
C PHE A 226 -8.33 5.93 -27.87
N GLU A 227 -8.64 6.58 -29.01
CA GLU A 227 -8.58 6.04 -30.36
C GLU A 227 -7.66 6.92 -31.25
N PRO A 228 -6.50 6.41 -31.69
CA PRO A 228 -5.92 5.09 -31.38
C PRO A 228 -5.52 4.97 -29.90
N ILE A 229 -5.29 3.74 -29.45
CA ILE A 229 -4.83 3.46 -28.06
C ILE A 229 -3.58 4.29 -27.74
N PRO A 230 -3.56 5.07 -26.64
CA PRO A 230 -2.40 5.85 -26.24
C PRO A 230 -1.15 5.00 -26.01
N ASP A 231 0.01 5.54 -26.37
CA ASP A 231 1.30 4.86 -26.20
C ASP A 231 1.57 4.44 -24.74
N THR A 232 1.17 5.28 -23.77
CA THR A 232 1.29 4.96 -22.34
C THR A 232 0.55 3.68 -21.96
N TRP A 233 -0.62 3.40 -22.55
CA TRP A 233 -1.36 2.17 -22.25
C TRP A 233 -0.59 0.92 -22.65
N VAL A 234 0.02 0.94 -23.83
CA VAL A 234 0.83 -0.19 -24.36
C VAL A 234 2.05 -0.41 -23.47
N LYS A 235 2.76 0.66 -23.12
CA LYS A 235 3.93 0.57 -22.23
C LYS A 235 3.57 0.03 -20.84
N MET A 236 2.47 0.50 -20.25
CA MET A 236 2.02 0.02 -18.95
C MET A 236 1.55 -1.43 -18.97
N ARG A 237 0.90 -1.88 -20.05
CA ARG A 237 0.60 -3.30 -20.27
C ARG A 237 1.88 -4.13 -20.27
N ASP A 238 2.88 -3.71 -21.02
CA ASP A 238 4.12 -4.46 -21.18
C ASP A 238 4.91 -4.53 -19.84
N ILE A 239 4.87 -3.46 -19.04
CA ILE A 239 5.41 -3.44 -17.67
C ILE A 239 4.67 -4.44 -16.77
N LEU A 240 3.34 -4.46 -16.81
CA LEU A 240 2.54 -5.44 -16.05
C LEU A 240 2.86 -6.88 -16.45
N LEU A 241 3.00 -7.16 -17.75
CA LEU A 241 3.40 -8.49 -18.25
C LEU A 241 4.81 -8.86 -17.79
N PHE A 242 5.75 -7.90 -17.82
CA PHE A 242 7.12 -8.12 -17.33
C PHE A 242 7.14 -8.61 -15.88
N TRP A 243 6.42 -7.93 -14.98
CA TRP A 243 6.36 -8.33 -13.56
C TRP A 243 5.54 -9.60 -13.35
N SER A 244 4.46 -9.80 -14.11
CA SER A 244 3.66 -11.04 -14.06
C SER A 244 4.52 -12.26 -14.39
N ALA A 245 5.42 -12.15 -15.36
CA ALA A 245 6.36 -13.22 -15.73
C ALA A 245 7.38 -13.56 -14.63
N LYS A 246 7.54 -12.71 -13.61
CA LYS A 246 8.40 -12.99 -12.44
C LYS A 246 7.74 -13.92 -11.41
N GLY A 247 6.50 -14.34 -11.66
CA GLY A 247 5.78 -15.32 -10.85
C GLY A 247 5.07 -14.74 -9.63
N ILE A 248 4.82 -13.42 -9.60
CA ILE A 248 3.96 -12.81 -8.58
C ILE A 248 2.51 -13.24 -8.75
N ASP A 249 1.71 -13.10 -7.69
CA ASP A 249 0.30 -13.54 -7.67
C ASP A 249 -0.69 -12.36 -7.73
N GLY A 250 -0.21 -11.14 -7.64
CA GLY A 250 -1.08 -9.97 -7.73
C GLY A 250 -0.39 -8.62 -7.67
N PHE A 251 -1.17 -7.60 -8.03
CA PHE A 251 -0.79 -6.20 -7.95
C PHE A 251 -1.73 -5.43 -7.01
N ARG A 252 -1.15 -4.61 -6.15
CA ARG A 252 -1.88 -3.49 -5.57
C ARG A 252 -1.61 -2.26 -6.43
N CYS A 253 -2.66 -1.70 -7.00
CA CYS A 253 -2.57 -0.60 -7.95
C CYS A 253 -2.76 0.73 -7.21
N ASP A 254 -1.67 1.48 -7.11
CA ASP A 254 -1.59 2.77 -6.43
C ASP A 254 -2.46 3.81 -7.13
N MET A 255 -3.23 4.59 -6.36
CA MET A 255 -4.06 5.69 -6.86
C MET A 255 -4.82 5.35 -8.17
N ALA A 256 -5.39 4.14 -8.24
CA ALA A 256 -5.98 3.60 -9.46
C ALA A 256 -7.13 4.46 -10.01
N GLU A 257 -7.85 5.20 -9.14
CA GLU A 257 -8.92 6.10 -9.57
C GLU A 257 -8.44 7.36 -10.31
N MET A 258 -7.15 7.71 -10.22
CA MET A 258 -6.55 8.80 -10.99
C MET A 258 -6.16 8.38 -12.42
N VAL A 259 -6.35 7.11 -12.75
CA VAL A 259 -6.11 6.52 -14.08
C VAL A 259 -7.46 6.14 -14.68
N PRO A 260 -7.70 6.43 -15.98
CA PRO A 260 -9.00 6.15 -16.61
C PRO A 260 -9.45 4.70 -16.45
N VAL A 261 -10.71 4.51 -16.08
CA VAL A 261 -11.30 3.18 -15.93
C VAL A 261 -11.24 2.37 -17.23
N GLU A 262 -11.26 3.05 -18.37
CA GLU A 262 -11.15 2.46 -19.71
C GLU A 262 -9.80 1.77 -19.91
N PHE A 263 -8.70 2.36 -19.39
CA PHE A 263 -7.39 1.70 -19.40
C PHE A 263 -7.43 0.39 -18.63
N TRP A 264 -8.00 0.39 -17.43
CA TRP A 264 -8.09 -0.82 -16.61
C TRP A 264 -8.94 -1.92 -17.28
N GLY A 265 -10.08 -1.52 -17.83
CA GLY A 265 -10.96 -2.44 -18.59
C GLY A 265 -10.30 -3.01 -19.85
N TRP A 266 -9.33 -2.29 -20.42
CA TRP A 266 -8.54 -2.74 -21.57
C TRP A 266 -7.37 -3.63 -21.17
N VAL A 267 -6.63 -3.27 -20.09
CA VAL A 267 -5.38 -3.95 -19.73
C VAL A 267 -5.57 -5.21 -18.91
N ILE A 268 -6.44 -5.20 -17.88
CA ILE A 268 -6.58 -6.33 -16.96
C ILE A 268 -6.98 -7.63 -17.68
N PRO A 269 -7.95 -7.63 -18.62
CA PRO A 269 -8.27 -8.86 -19.37
C PRO A 269 -7.09 -9.39 -20.18
N GLN A 270 -6.23 -8.54 -20.73
CA GLN A 270 -5.06 -8.97 -21.48
C GLN A 270 -4.03 -9.64 -20.57
N ILE A 271 -3.75 -9.06 -19.39
CA ILE A 271 -2.84 -9.68 -18.41
C ILE A 271 -3.41 -11.03 -17.94
N LYS A 272 -4.68 -11.08 -17.62
CA LYS A 272 -5.36 -12.33 -17.17
C LYS A 272 -5.48 -13.40 -18.25
N ALA A 273 -5.41 -13.04 -19.53
CA ALA A 273 -5.35 -14.03 -20.60
C ALA A 273 -4.05 -14.86 -20.54
N GLU A 274 -2.94 -14.28 -20.12
CA GLU A 274 -1.66 -14.95 -19.96
C GLU A 274 -1.46 -15.48 -18.53
N HIS A 275 -1.98 -14.75 -17.53
CA HIS A 275 -1.83 -15.03 -16.10
C HIS A 275 -3.19 -15.01 -15.38
N PRO A 276 -4.05 -16.02 -15.57
CA PRO A 276 -5.45 -16.01 -15.11
C PRO A 276 -5.64 -15.93 -13.60
N GLU A 277 -4.65 -16.37 -12.83
CA GLU A 277 -4.69 -16.39 -11.36
C GLU A 277 -4.25 -15.06 -10.71
N LEU A 278 -3.74 -14.10 -11.49
CA LEU A 278 -3.34 -12.81 -10.97
C LEU A 278 -4.53 -12.04 -10.42
N ILE A 279 -4.37 -11.48 -9.23
CA ILE A 279 -5.36 -10.58 -8.64
C ILE A 279 -4.94 -9.12 -8.77
N PHE A 280 -5.93 -8.25 -8.99
CA PHE A 280 -5.75 -6.80 -9.06
C PHE A 280 -6.56 -6.15 -7.94
N ILE A 281 -5.85 -5.45 -7.06
CA ILE A 281 -6.41 -4.70 -5.93
C ILE A 281 -6.24 -3.22 -6.22
N ALA A 282 -7.34 -2.45 -6.26
CA ALA A 282 -7.28 -1.02 -6.52
C ALA A 282 -7.40 -0.19 -5.25
N GLU A 283 -6.58 0.82 -5.16
CA GLU A 283 -6.77 1.93 -4.25
C GLU A 283 -7.79 2.91 -4.84
N ILE A 284 -9.01 2.91 -4.30
CA ILE A 284 -10.11 3.77 -4.69
C ILE A 284 -10.68 4.42 -3.44
N TYR A 285 -10.78 5.74 -3.42
CA TYR A 285 -11.30 6.51 -2.29
C TYR A 285 -12.71 7.04 -2.50
N ASN A 286 -13.17 7.13 -3.77
CA ASN A 286 -14.54 7.57 -4.07
C ASN A 286 -15.51 6.38 -4.08
N PRO A 287 -16.42 6.23 -3.10
CA PRO A 287 -17.39 5.13 -3.07
C PRO A 287 -18.32 5.13 -4.29
N GLY A 288 -18.56 6.29 -4.91
CA GLY A 288 -19.35 6.40 -6.14
C GLY A 288 -18.72 5.68 -7.34
N GLU A 289 -17.41 5.50 -7.33
CA GLU A 289 -16.66 4.83 -8.38
C GLU A 289 -16.43 3.34 -8.15
N TYR A 290 -16.74 2.78 -6.98
CA TYR A 290 -16.47 1.38 -6.67
C TYR A 290 -17.00 0.42 -7.73
N ARG A 291 -18.27 0.56 -8.11
CA ARG A 291 -18.87 -0.31 -9.14
C ARG A 291 -18.25 -0.13 -10.51
N ASN A 292 -17.87 1.11 -10.86
CA ASN A 292 -17.23 1.42 -12.12
C ASN A 292 -15.89 0.67 -12.25
N TYR A 293 -15.04 0.76 -11.22
CA TYR A 293 -13.72 0.11 -11.24
C TYR A 293 -13.82 -1.41 -11.09
N LEU A 294 -14.81 -1.95 -10.35
CA LEU A 294 -15.02 -3.39 -10.28
C LEU A 294 -15.53 -3.99 -11.60
N PHE A 295 -16.52 -3.36 -12.24
CA PHE A 295 -17.21 -3.97 -13.37
C PHE A 295 -16.67 -3.52 -14.73
N ASN A 296 -16.42 -2.24 -14.92
CA ASN A 296 -15.81 -1.71 -16.13
C ASN A 296 -14.29 -1.80 -16.09
N GLY A 297 -13.67 -1.44 -14.95
CA GLY A 297 -12.23 -1.53 -14.73
C GLY A 297 -11.70 -2.96 -14.54
N LYS A 298 -12.56 -3.95 -14.22
CA LYS A 298 -12.21 -5.37 -14.06
C LYS A 298 -11.32 -5.70 -12.86
N PHE A 299 -11.22 -4.82 -11.87
CA PHE A 299 -10.53 -5.13 -10.63
C PHE A 299 -11.17 -6.27 -9.86
N ASP A 300 -10.38 -7.07 -9.16
CA ASP A 300 -10.88 -8.15 -8.30
C ASP A 300 -11.34 -7.59 -6.96
N TYR A 301 -10.57 -6.68 -6.38
CA TYR A 301 -10.81 -6.08 -5.06
C TYR A 301 -10.50 -4.59 -5.06
N LEU A 302 -11.20 -3.86 -4.18
CA LEU A 302 -10.97 -2.45 -3.89
C LEU A 302 -10.74 -2.22 -2.40
N TYR A 303 -10.05 -1.15 -2.03
CA TYR A 303 -9.99 -0.68 -0.65
C TYR A 303 -11.36 -0.23 -0.15
N ASP A 304 -11.75 -0.63 1.06
CA ASP A 304 -12.87 -0.01 1.80
C ASP A 304 -12.33 1.01 2.82
N LYS A 305 -11.70 2.07 2.31
CA LYS A 305 -11.11 3.11 3.15
C LYS A 305 -12.17 4.11 3.63
N VAL A 306 -12.85 4.78 2.72
CA VAL A 306 -13.81 5.86 3.05
C VAL A 306 -15.09 5.32 3.68
N GLY A 307 -15.45 4.07 3.40
CA GLY A 307 -16.61 3.42 4.04
C GLY A 307 -16.27 2.86 5.42
N LEU A 308 -15.81 1.60 5.44
CA LEU A 308 -15.70 0.84 6.69
C LEU A 308 -14.51 1.28 7.54
N TYR A 309 -13.32 1.51 6.94
CA TYR A 309 -12.14 1.93 7.72
C TYR A 309 -12.39 3.22 8.50
N ASP A 310 -12.85 4.29 7.83
CA ASP A 310 -13.10 5.59 8.49
C ASP A 310 -14.13 5.47 9.60
N THR A 311 -15.19 4.69 9.39
CA THR A 311 -16.22 4.43 10.40
C THR A 311 -15.67 3.66 11.60
N LEU A 312 -14.94 2.57 11.38
CA LEU A 312 -14.39 1.78 12.47
C LEU A 312 -13.32 2.56 13.25
N ARG A 313 -12.55 3.39 12.59
CA ARG A 313 -11.61 4.31 13.23
C ARG A 313 -12.36 5.30 14.12
N ALA A 314 -13.39 5.96 13.60
CA ALA A 314 -14.18 6.93 14.34
C ALA A 314 -14.87 6.30 15.58
N ILE A 315 -15.43 5.10 15.44
CA ILE A 315 -16.00 4.34 16.56
C ILE A 315 -14.93 3.99 17.60
N THR A 316 -13.77 3.50 17.16
CA THR A 316 -12.67 3.12 18.06
C THR A 316 -12.13 4.32 18.83
N CYS A 317 -12.10 5.51 18.22
CA CYS A 317 -11.72 6.77 18.85
C CYS A 317 -12.84 7.37 19.72
N GLY A 318 -14.05 6.82 19.68
CA GLY A 318 -15.20 7.34 20.42
C GLY A 318 -15.86 8.57 19.80
N TRP A 319 -15.58 8.84 18.50
CA TRP A 319 -16.16 9.99 17.78
C TRP A 319 -17.46 9.63 17.07
N GLU A 320 -17.75 8.36 16.88
CA GLU A 320 -18.95 7.87 16.21
C GLU A 320 -19.56 6.69 16.97
N SER A 321 -20.85 6.44 16.78
CA SER A 321 -21.61 5.33 17.36
C SER A 321 -21.46 4.07 16.51
N ALA A 322 -21.46 2.90 17.16
CA ALA A 322 -21.50 1.60 16.47
C ALA A 322 -22.72 1.41 15.57
N THR A 323 -23.79 2.21 15.78
CA THR A 323 -24.98 2.25 14.91
C THR A 323 -24.69 2.71 13.48
N ALA A 324 -23.50 3.26 13.21
CA ALA A 324 -23.08 3.63 11.87
C ALA A 324 -22.67 2.40 11.00
N ILE A 325 -22.29 1.27 11.60
CA ILE A 325 -21.80 0.09 10.88
C ILE A 325 -22.86 -0.47 9.90
N PRO A 326 -24.14 -0.65 10.27
CA PRO A 326 -25.15 -1.12 9.34
C PRO A 326 -25.27 -0.29 8.06
N GLN A 327 -25.19 1.01 8.16
CA GLN A 327 -25.27 1.88 7.00
C GLN A 327 -24.11 1.65 6.02
N ARG A 328 -22.91 1.32 6.54
CA ARG A 328 -21.71 1.12 5.68
C ARG A 328 -21.84 -0.12 4.82
N TRP A 329 -22.16 -1.28 5.39
CA TRP A 329 -22.31 -2.49 4.57
C TRP A 329 -23.52 -2.41 3.65
N GLN A 330 -24.64 -1.77 4.08
CA GLN A 330 -25.81 -1.55 3.24
C GLN A 330 -25.49 -0.70 2.00
N SER A 331 -24.65 0.33 2.16
CA SER A 331 -24.25 1.22 1.04
C SER A 331 -23.44 0.50 -0.05
N LEU A 332 -22.78 -0.61 0.27
CA LEU A 332 -22.04 -1.40 -0.70
C LEU A 332 -22.95 -2.19 -1.64
N GLY A 333 -24.16 -2.60 -1.18
CA GLY A 333 -25.21 -3.14 -2.02
C GLY A 333 -24.79 -4.36 -2.84
N GLY A 334 -24.13 -5.35 -2.23
CA GLY A 334 -23.77 -6.63 -2.84
C GLY A 334 -22.34 -6.73 -3.38
N ILE A 335 -21.50 -5.70 -3.18
CA ILE A 335 -20.08 -5.77 -3.55
C ILE A 335 -19.15 -6.02 -2.35
N GLU A 336 -19.70 -6.29 -1.17
CA GLU A 336 -18.98 -6.44 0.11
C GLU A 336 -17.85 -7.47 0.00
N LYS A 337 -18.06 -8.56 -0.71
CA LYS A 337 -17.06 -9.63 -0.91
C LYS A 337 -15.85 -9.19 -1.72
N ARG A 338 -15.94 -8.05 -2.39
CA ARG A 338 -14.89 -7.49 -3.23
C ARG A 338 -14.18 -6.28 -2.60
N MET A 339 -14.47 -6.00 -1.33
CA MET A 339 -13.84 -4.92 -0.58
C MET A 339 -12.71 -5.47 0.29
N LEU A 340 -11.51 -4.94 0.15
CA LEU A 340 -10.38 -5.21 1.03
C LEU A 340 -10.52 -4.35 2.28
N ASN A 341 -10.76 -5.00 3.41
CA ASN A 341 -10.88 -4.34 4.71
C ASN A 341 -9.52 -4.29 5.44
N PHE A 342 -9.27 -3.21 6.15
CA PHE A 342 -8.04 -3.01 6.94
C PHE A 342 -8.25 -1.95 8.03
N LEU A 343 -7.34 -1.89 8.98
CA LEU A 343 -7.28 -0.84 10.01
C LEU A 343 -5.93 -0.11 10.04
N GLU A 344 -4.92 -0.65 9.40
CA GLU A 344 -3.63 0.00 9.16
C GLU A 344 -3.14 -0.31 7.76
N ASN A 345 -2.42 0.64 7.18
CA ASN A 345 -1.57 0.48 6.01
C ASN A 345 -0.40 1.46 6.11
N HIS A 346 0.38 1.62 5.05
CA HIS A 346 1.54 2.50 5.03
C HIS A 346 1.20 4.00 5.01
N ASP A 347 -0.05 4.37 4.65
CA ASP A 347 -0.51 5.77 4.58
C ASP A 347 -1.26 6.22 5.83
N GLU A 348 -1.82 5.29 6.58
CA GLU A 348 -2.67 5.60 7.72
C GLU A 348 -1.88 5.55 9.03
N GLN A 349 -2.39 6.29 10.02
CA GLN A 349 -1.82 6.29 11.36
C GLN A 349 -1.95 4.92 12.02
N ARG A 350 -0.93 4.51 12.77
CA ARG A 350 -0.95 3.28 13.55
C ARG A 350 -2.06 3.32 14.59
N ILE A 351 -2.74 2.22 14.81
CA ILE A 351 -3.81 2.10 15.82
C ILE A 351 -3.30 2.50 17.21
N ALA A 352 -2.08 2.08 17.56
CA ALA A 352 -1.50 2.37 18.87
C ALA A 352 -0.91 3.78 19.00
N SER A 353 -0.96 4.61 17.93
CA SER A 353 -0.49 5.99 17.99
C SER A 353 -1.42 6.89 18.82
N ASP A 354 -0.87 8.01 19.29
CA ASP A 354 -1.64 9.07 19.98
C ASP A 354 -2.71 9.71 19.08
N TYR A 355 -2.60 9.52 17.76
CA TYR A 355 -3.48 10.06 16.72
C TYR A 355 -4.63 9.13 16.32
N PHE A 356 -4.67 7.91 16.85
CA PHE A 356 -5.75 6.96 16.61
C PHE A 356 -6.29 6.50 17.98
N ALA A 357 -5.95 5.31 18.47
CA ALA A 357 -6.52 4.75 19.69
C ALA A 357 -5.58 4.77 20.91
N GLY A 358 -4.30 5.08 20.71
CA GLY A 358 -3.28 5.10 21.75
C GLY A 358 -2.88 3.72 22.29
N ASN A 359 -3.56 2.66 21.85
CA ASN A 359 -3.29 1.28 22.23
C ASN A 359 -3.87 0.33 21.19
N GLY A 360 -3.07 -0.64 20.71
CA GLY A 360 -3.48 -1.58 19.68
C GLY A 360 -4.65 -2.49 20.06
N SER A 361 -4.78 -2.83 21.35
CA SER A 361 -5.87 -3.71 21.84
C SER A 361 -7.24 -3.05 21.79
N LYS A 362 -7.32 -1.71 21.79
CA LYS A 362 -8.60 -1.00 21.69
C LYS A 362 -9.31 -1.22 20.35
N ALA A 363 -8.58 -1.55 19.30
CA ALA A 363 -9.15 -1.84 17.98
C ALA A 363 -9.49 -3.31 17.76
N ILE A 364 -9.34 -4.18 18.76
CA ILE A 364 -9.74 -5.60 18.67
C ILE A 364 -11.18 -5.75 18.15
N PRO A 365 -12.19 -5.04 18.70
CA PRO A 365 -13.55 -5.10 18.18
C PRO A 365 -13.65 -4.70 16.69
N ALA A 366 -13.05 -3.58 16.32
CA ALA A 366 -13.04 -3.11 14.94
C ALA A 366 -12.36 -4.13 13.99
N MET A 367 -11.28 -4.79 14.44
CA MET A 367 -10.60 -5.80 13.66
C MET A 367 -11.45 -7.05 13.42
N ILE A 368 -12.25 -7.46 14.41
CA ILE A 368 -13.20 -8.56 14.27
C ILE A 368 -14.28 -8.20 13.22
N VAL A 369 -14.81 -6.98 13.23
CA VAL A 369 -15.74 -6.51 12.20
C VAL A 369 -15.08 -6.55 10.82
N SER A 370 -13.88 -5.98 10.68
CA SER A 370 -13.14 -5.96 9.40
C SER A 370 -12.90 -7.35 8.83
N ALA A 371 -12.58 -8.32 9.71
CA ALA A 371 -12.17 -9.65 9.28
C ALA A 371 -13.31 -10.66 9.14
N CYS A 372 -14.41 -10.50 9.91
CA CYS A 372 -15.42 -11.55 10.05
C CYS A 372 -16.80 -11.15 9.57
N MET A 373 -17.09 -9.86 9.40
CA MET A 373 -18.46 -9.41 9.06
C MET A 373 -18.91 -9.95 7.71
N ASN A 374 -18.04 -9.93 6.71
CA ASN A 374 -18.33 -10.43 5.38
C ASN A 374 -17.31 -11.49 4.91
N THR A 375 -17.58 -12.11 3.77
CA THR A 375 -16.60 -12.91 3.04
C THR A 375 -15.77 -11.97 2.17
N ASN A 376 -14.82 -11.28 2.77
CA ASN A 376 -13.96 -10.29 2.13
C ASN A 376 -12.48 -10.54 2.46
N PRO A 377 -11.55 -10.13 1.62
CA PRO A 377 -10.15 -10.10 2.02
C PRO A 377 -9.94 -9.08 3.15
N VAL A 378 -9.00 -9.39 4.02
CA VAL A 378 -8.56 -8.51 5.11
C VAL A 378 -7.05 -8.34 5.05
N MET A 379 -6.58 -7.15 5.36
CA MET A 379 -5.17 -6.81 5.39
C MET A 379 -4.77 -6.33 6.77
N ILE A 380 -3.58 -6.74 7.21
CA ILE A 380 -2.88 -6.14 8.34
C ILE A 380 -1.52 -5.62 7.88
N TYR A 381 -1.09 -4.52 8.48
CA TYR A 381 0.20 -3.91 8.21
C TYR A 381 1.23 -4.38 9.23
N PHE A 382 2.46 -4.69 8.80
CA PHE A 382 3.50 -5.26 9.66
C PHE A 382 3.72 -4.42 10.93
N GLY A 383 3.71 -5.09 12.09
CA GLY A 383 3.75 -4.45 13.40
C GLY A 383 2.37 -4.15 14.00
N GLN A 384 1.28 -4.14 13.22
CA GLN A 384 -0.08 -4.00 13.74
C GLN A 384 -0.40 -5.07 14.78
N GLU A 385 0.02 -6.30 14.53
CA GLU A 385 -0.12 -7.44 15.42
C GLU A 385 0.70 -7.34 16.71
N LEU A 386 1.62 -6.39 16.77
CA LEU A 386 2.47 -6.10 17.92
C LEU A 386 2.09 -4.79 18.62
N GLY A 387 1.12 -4.05 18.07
CA GLY A 387 0.75 -2.73 18.57
C GLY A 387 1.81 -1.68 18.32
N GLU A 388 2.44 -1.69 17.14
CA GLU A 388 3.40 -0.67 16.73
C GLU A 388 2.79 0.74 16.84
N HIS A 389 3.52 1.64 17.49
CA HIS A 389 3.01 2.97 17.81
C HIS A 389 3.13 3.98 16.67
N GLY A 390 4.15 3.86 15.81
CA GLY A 390 4.42 4.86 14.77
C GLY A 390 4.66 6.26 15.32
N MET A 391 5.22 6.36 16.53
CA MET A 391 5.44 7.63 17.23
C MET A 391 6.91 8.03 17.25
N ASP A 392 7.68 7.56 16.28
CA ASP A 392 9.04 7.98 16.03
C ASP A 392 9.12 9.44 15.53
N THR A 393 10.31 10.03 15.53
CA THR A 393 10.54 11.39 15.02
C THR A 393 10.30 11.49 13.51
N GLU A 394 10.50 10.41 12.78
CA GLU A 394 10.26 10.32 11.35
C GLU A 394 8.95 9.56 11.08
N GLY A 395 7.98 10.27 10.51
CA GLY A 395 6.73 9.77 9.97
C GLY A 395 6.56 10.26 8.53
N PHE A 396 5.37 10.64 8.11
CA PHE A 396 5.18 11.33 6.83
C PHE A 396 5.56 12.81 6.92
N SER A 397 5.31 13.43 8.08
CA SER A 397 5.58 14.84 8.35
C SER A 397 6.04 15.01 9.80
N GLY A 398 7.16 14.37 10.17
CA GLY A 398 7.62 14.30 11.54
C GLY A 398 6.82 13.28 12.36
N ARG A 399 6.65 13.52 13.66
CA ARG A 399 5.95 12.62 14.58
C ARG A 399 4.43 12.73 14.43
N ASP A 400 3.86 12.01 13.48
CA ASP A 400 2.46 12.11 13.07
C ASP A 400 1.64 10.82 13.23
N GLY A 401 2.16 9.82 13.92
CA GLY A 401 1.50 8.54 14.15
C GLY A 401 1.63 7.52 13.03
N ARG A 402 2.47 7.81 12.04
CA ARG A 402 2.75 6.93 10.90
C ARG A 402 4.17 6.40 10.98
N THR A 403 4.38 5.20 10.46
CA THR A 403 5.73 4.71 10.21
C THR A 403 6.22 5.33 8.90
N THR A 404 7.41 5.93 8.90
CA THR A 404 7.97 6.58 7.69
C THR A 404 8.04 5.62 6.50
N ILE A 405 7.75 6.15 5.30
CA ILE A 405 7.97 5.47 4.03
C ILE A 405 9.04 6.16 3.18
N PHE A 406 9.67 7.22 3.70
CA PHE A 406 10.63 8.07 2.96
C PHE A 406 12.06 7.93 3.46
N ASP A 407 12.26 7.29 4.61
CA ASP A 407 13.54 7.29 5.32
C ASP A 407 14.10 5.88 5.51
N TYR A 408 15.41 5.80 5.70
CA TYR A 408 16.04 4.62 6.25
C TYR A 408 15.76 4.59 7.75
N TRP A 409 15.01 3.61 8.19
CA TRP A 409 14.52 3.53 9.56
C TRP A 409 14.43 2.09 10.05
N SER A 410 14.36 1.89 11.35
CA SER A 410 14.17 0.59 12.00
C SER A 410 12.95 0.65 12.91
N VAL A 411 12.03 -0.28 12.73
CA VAL A 411 10.82 -0.40 13.54
C VAL A 411 11.11 -1.25 14.77
N ASP A 412 11.01 -0.66 15.96
CA ASP A 412 11.44 -1.29 17.21
C ASP A 412 10.70 -2.59 17.54
N SER A 413 9.38 -2.59 17.44
CA SER A 413 8.54 -3.79 17.68
C SER A 413 8.91 -4.95 16.75
N ILE A 414 9.12 -4.65 15.48
CA ILE A 414 9.54 -5.63 14.47
C ILE A 414 10.94 -6.18 14.77
N ARG A 415 11.89 -5.29 15.09
CA ARG A 415 13.26 -5.70 15.45
C ARG A 415 13.26 -6.63 16.66
N ARG A 416 12.46 -6.31 17.71
CA ARG A 416 12.32 -7.13 18.92
C ARG A 416 11.64 -8.47 18.62
N TRP A 417 10.60 -8.49 17.79
CA TRP A 417 9.96 -9.72 17.35
C TRP A 417 10.90 -10.59 16.54
N ARG A 418 11.61 -10.02 15.58
CA ARG A 418 12.59 -10.75 14.75
C ARG A 418 13.75 -11.34 15.58
N ASN A 419 14.19 -10.65 16.60
CA ASN A 419 15.31 -11.05 17.48
C ASN A 419 16.47 -11.67 16.69
N GLY A 420 17.01 -10.94 15.69
CA GLY A 420 18.10 -11.43 14.85
C GLY A 420 17.75 -12.67 14.00
N GLY A 421 16.48 -12.87 13.68
CA GLY A 421 15.98 -13.99 12.88
C GLY A 421 15.50 -15.20 13.71
N LYS A 422 15.48 -15.13 15.04
CA LYS A 422 15.04 -16.22 15.93
C LYS A 422 13.52 -16.31 16.05
N PHE A 423 12.82 -15.16 16.08
CA PHE A 423 11.36 -15.08 16.24
C PHE A 423 10.85 -15.84 17.48
N ASP A 424 11.59 -15.77 18.57
CA ASP A 424 11.31 -16.51 19.81
C ASP A 424 10.46 -15.74 20.84
N ASN A 425 9.94 -14.57 20.46
CA ASN A 425 9.18 -13.63 21.29
C ASN A 425 9.90 -13.16 22.57
N LYS A 426 11.21 -13.42 22.71
CA LYS A 426 11.97 -13.15 23.93
C LYS A 426 11.95 -11.66 24.34
N PHE A 427 11.96 -10.77 23.36
CA PHE A 427 12.01 -9.32 23.59
C PHE A 427 10.66 -8.64 23.45
N LEU A 428 9.57 -9.39 23.26
CA LEU A 428 8.23 -8.86 23.30
C LEU A 428 7.75 -8.76 24.77
N ASN A 429 7.08 -7.66 25.09
CA ASN A 429 6.38 -7.54 26.38
C ASN A 429 5.08 -8.37 26.37
N GLU A 430 4.37 -8.40 27.47
CA GLU A 430 3.19 -9.27 27.62
C GLU A 430 2.01 -8.78 26.78
N ASP A 431 1.79 -7.48 26.67
CA ASP A 431 0.71 -6.91 25.87
C ASP A 431 0.93 -7.20 24.36
N GLU A 432 2.17 -7.07 23.87
CA GLU A 432 2.54 -7.43 22.49
C GLU A 432 2.31 -8.92 22.20
N LYS A 433 2.66 -9.80 23.14
CA LYS A 433 2.42 -11.25 22.98
C LYS A 433 0.93 -11.57 22.94
N GLN A 434 0.14 -10.97 23.83
CA GLN A 434 -1.31 -11.16 23.88
C GLN A 434 -1.98 -10.64 22.60
N LEU A 435 -1.61 -9.46 22.13
CA LEU A 435 -2.14 -8.90 20.90
C LEU A 435 -1.77 -9.76 19.69
N LYS A 436 -0.51 -10.18 19.57
CA LYS A 436 -0.06 -11.11 18.51
C LYS A 436 -0.83 -12.42 18.54
N GLN A 437 -1.08 -12.97 19.74
CA GLN A 437 -1.87 -14.19 19.90
C GLN A 437 -3.32 -14.00 19.44
N PHE A 438 -3.91 -12.84 19.73
CA PHE A 438 -5.25 -12.49 19.24
C PHE A 438 -5.28 -12.46 17.71
N TYR A 439 -4.37 -11.73 17.06
CA TYR A 439 -4.30 -11.68 15.59
C TYR A 439 -4.08 -13.06 14.97
N THR A 440 -3.20 -13.86 15.55
CA THR A 440 -2.95 -15.23 15.11
C THR A 440 -4.24 -16.07 15.16
N ARG A 441 -4.99 -16.02 16.26
CA ARG A 441 -6.26 -16.74 16.38
C ARG A 441 -7.29 -16.23 15.37
N LEU A 442 -7.50 -14.92 15.29
CA LEU A 442 -8.48 -14.31 14.42
C LEU A 442 -8.25 -14.66 12.94
N LEU A 443 -7.03 -14.47 12.44
CA LEU A 443 -6.72 -14.71 11.03
C LEU A 443 -6.78 -16.20 10.68
N ASN A 444 -6.40 -17.09 11.60
CA ASN A 444 -6.54 -18.55 11.38
C ASN A 444 -8.01 -18.98 11.41
N ILE A 445 -8.84 -18.40 12.29
CA ILE A 445 -10.30 -18.60 12.27
C ILE A 445 -10.88 -18.17 10.93
N CYS A 446 -10.50 -16.98 10.43
CA CYS A 446 -10.97 -16.50 9.11
C CYS A 446 -10.59 -17.46 7.97
N ASN A 447 -9.46 -18.16 8.07
CA ASN A 447 -9.03 -19.11 7.06
C ASN A 447 -9.67 -20.50 7.21
N SER A 448 -10.01 -20.94 8.43
CA SER A 448 -10.52 -22.30 8.71
C SER A 448 -12.04 -22.38 8.75
N GLU A 449 -12.70 -21.36 9.34
CA GLU A 449 -14.13 -21.39 9.57
C GLU A 449 -14.93 -21.17 8.28
N LYS A 450 -15.64 -22.19 7.86
CA LYS A 450 -16.44 -22.17 6.63
C LYS A 450 -17.53 -21.09 6.69
N ALA A 451 -18.15 -20.88 7.85
CA ALA A 451 -19.14 -19.84 8.05
C ALA A 451 -18.61 -18.43 7.76
N ILE A 452 -17.33 -18.17 8.05
CA ILE A 452 -16.69 -16.86 7.76
C ILE A 452 -16.30 -16.78 6.29
N ARG A 453 -15.72 -17.85 5.71
CA ARG A 453 -15.23 -17.83 4.33
C ARG A 453 -16.34 -17.86 3.27
N GLU A 454 -17.45 -18.50 3.56
CA GLU A 454 -18.47 -18.84 2.56
C GLU A 454 -19.89 -18.49 3.02
N GLY A 455 -20.09 -18.29 4.33
CA GLY A 455 -21.40 -18.14 4.94
C GLY A 455 -22.09 -16.81 4.64
N VAL A 456 -23.38 -16.79 4.95
CA VAL A 456 -24.21 -15.60 4.85
C VAL A 456 -24.06 -14.74 6.11
N PHE A 457 -24.04 -13.44 5.92
CA PHE A 457 -24.02 -12.45 7.00
C PHE A 457 -25.41 -12.05 7.41
N PHE A 458 -25.64 -11.91 8.71
CA PHE A 458 -26.86 -11.37 9.29
C PHE A 458 -26.50 -10.30 10.32
N ASP A 459 -26.99 -9.09 10.11
CA ASP A 459 -26.94 -8.03 11.11
C ASP A 459 -27.94 -8.32 12.22
N LEU A 460 -27.52 -8.29 13.46
CA LEU A 460 -28.37 -8.55 14.62
C LEU A 460 -28.75 -7.28 15.40
N THR A 461 -28.48 -6.10 14.88
CA THR A 461 -28.81 -4.82 15.54
C THR A 461 -30.31 -4.74 15.85
N TYR A 462 -31.18 -5.21 14.93
CA TYR A 462 -32.62 -5.21 15.13
C TYR A 462 -33.13 -6.09 16.31
N ALA A 463 -32.34 -7.12 16.65
CA ALA A 463 -32.66 -8.05 17.74
C ALA A 463 -32.01 -7.64 19.08
N ASN A 464 -31.13 -6.64 19.06
CA ASN A 464 -30.36 -6.17 20.19
C ASN A 464 -30.58 -4.68 20.39
N LEU A 465 -31.80 -4.31 20.80
CA LEU A 465 -32.13 -2.93 21.10
C LEU A 465 -31.48 -2.50 22.42
N ALA A 466 -31.25 -1.19 22.55
CA ALA A 466 -30.68 -0.60 23.77
C ALA A 466 -31.38 -1.07 25.04
N GLY A 467 -30.62 -1.54 26.02
CA GLY A 467 -31.14 -2.06 27.29
C GLY A 467 -30.01 -2.23 28.32
N TRP A 468 -30.34 -2.92 29.43
CA TRP A 468 -29.40 -3.12 30.53
C TRP A 468 -28.18 -3.98 30.16
N VAL A 469 -28.30 -4.82 29.13
CA VAL A 469 -27.28 -5.80 28.74
C VAL A 469 -26.58 -5.42 27.45
N PHE A 470 -27.20 -4.67 26.56
CA PHE A 470 -26.68 -4.28 25.27
C PHE A 470 -26.80 -2.78 25.06
N ASN A 471 -25.70 -2.15 24.69
CA ASN A 471 -25.63 -0.75 24.31
C ASN A 471 -25.29 -0.64 22.81
N GLU A 472 -26.27 -0.40 21.98
CA GLU A 472 -26.15 -0.29 20.53
C GLU A 472 -25.19 0.80 20.06
N HIS A 473 -24.92 1.83 20.87
CA HIS A 473 -23.98 2.88 20.56
C HIS A 473 -22.52 2.46 20.72
N LYS A 474 -22.27 1.40 21.52
CA LYS A 474 -20.92 0.91 21.83
C LYS A 474 -20.69 -0.54 21.43
N GLN A 475 -21.75 -1.25 21.05
CA GLN A 475 -21.71 -2.68 20.78
C GLN A 475 -22.36 -2.95 19.43
N TYR A 476 -21.79 -3.89 18.69
CA TYR A 476 -22.33 -4.37 17.43
C TYR A 476 -22.38 -5.90 17.44
N ALA A 477 -23.50 -6.46 17.01
CA ALA A 477 -23.69 -7.89 16.96
C ALA A 477 -24.07 -8.34 15.55
N PHE A 478 -23.43 -9.40 15.09
CA PHE A 478 -23.74 -10.02 13.81
C PHE A 478 -23.55 -11.53 13.86
N LEU A 479 -24.09 -12.20 12.86
CA LEU A 479 -24.07 -13.63 12.72
C LEU A 479 -23.50 -14.01 11.35
N ARG A 480 -22.70 -15.09 11.32
CA ARG A 480 -22.30 -15.77 10.11
C ARG A 480 -22.85 -17.18 10.14
N LYS A 481 -23.53 -17.59 9.06
CA LYS A 481 -24.12 -18.93 8.93
C LYS A 481 -23.76 -19.55 7.58
N GLN A 482 -23.34 -20.80 7.62
CA GLN A 482 -23.16 -21.64 6.45
C GLN A 482 -23.91 -22.96 6.65
N ASP A 483 -24.90 -23.21 5.80
CA ASP A 483 -25.75 -24.40 5.83
C ASP A 483 -26.28 -24.74 7.26
N ASP A 484 -26.21 -26.00 7.68
CA ASP A 484 -26.66 -26.46 8.99
C ASP A 484 -25.56 -26.46 10.08
N GLU A 485 -24.39 -25.91 9.79
CA GLU A 485 -23.31 -25.80 10.79
C GLU A 485 -23.66 -24.79 11.90
N PRO A 486 -23.22 -25.07 13.14
CA PRO A 486 -23.55 -24.19 14.27
C PRO A 486 -22.96 -22.80 14.09
N VAL A 487 -23.76 -21.87 14.45
CA VAL A 487 -23.59 -20.44 14.36
C VAL A 487 -22.40 -19.93 15.17
N SER A 488 -21.51 -19.16 14.53
CA SER A 488 -20.48 -18.40 15.24
C SER A 488 -21.05 -17.02 15.64
N TYR A 489 -21.06 -16.72 16.93
CA TYR A 489 -21.40 -15.41 17.47
C TYR A 489 -20.16 -14.56 17.65
N THR A 490 -20.23 -13.29 17.24
CA THR A 490 -19.21 -12.31 17.62
C THR A 490 -19.88 -11.14 18.33
N HIS A 491 -19.54 -10.96 19.61
CA HIS A 491 -19.95 -9.80 20.41
C HIS A 491 -18.82 -8.78 20.41
N LEU A 492 -19.13 -7.54 20.08
CA LEU A 492 -18.20 -6.43 20.11
C LEU A 492 -18.58 -5.46 21.22
N ARG A 493 -17.64 -5.14 22.12
CA ARG A 493 -17.75 -4.02 23.04
C ARG A 493 -16.68 -2.99 22.66
N ALA A 494 -17.12 -1.81 22.27
CA ALA A 494 -16.26 -0.64 22.20
C ALA A 494 -16.11 -0.08 23.62
N HIS A 495 -14.89 -0.02 24.15
CA HIS A 495 -14.52 0.48 25.48
C HIS A 495 -15.07 -0.29 26.71
N GLU A 496 -14.35 -1.30 27.18
CA GLU A 496 -14.18 -1.53 28.61
C GLU A 496 -12.73 -1.21 28.98
N THR A 497 -12.53 -0.18 29.78
CA THR A 497 -11.28 0.02 30.51
C THR A 497 -11.17 -1.08 31.57
N ARG A 498 -9.97 -1.62 31.78
CA ARG A 498 -9.63 -2.70 32.76
C ARG A 498 -9.99 -2.40 34.24
N HIS A 499 -10.84 -1.43 34.52
CA HIS A 499 -11.22 -1.03 35.88
C HIS A 499 -12.59 -1.55 36.34
N ASP A 500 -13.31 -2.31 35.49
CA ASP A 500 -14.65 -2.84 35.81
C ASP A 500 -14.75 -4.36 35.72
N LEU A 501 -13.67 -5.08 36.10
CA LEU A 501 -13.70 -6.51 36.42
C LEU A 501 -13.27 -6.74 37.85
#